data_152ab6b3406688a30c8ff5e8306dc409
#
_entry.id   152ab6b3406688a30c8ff5e8306dc409
#
_cell.length_a   1.000
_cell.length_b   1.000
_cell.length_c   1.000
_cell.angle_alpha   90.00
_cell.angle_beta   90.00
_cell.angle_gamma   90.00
#
_symmetry.space_group_name_H-M   'P 1'
#
loop_
_entity.id
_entity.type
_entity.pdbx_description
1 polymer ?
#
loop_
_entity_poly.entity_id
_entity_poly.type
_entity_poly.pdbx_seq_one_letter_code
_entity_poly.pdbx_strand_id
1 'polypeptide(L)'
;MTSLKQMDRAELQAALKEYESCKAKGLKLDMSRGKPSRAQVALSNDMLNIDVVSNAVTDGIDAFNYGGLDGLPICRRFFADTLGVKPEQVFVGGNASLQLMYDTIAKAYTHGLLHSEKPWSKLDKIKWLCPAPGYDRHFKVTQSFGMELITVPMNDDGPDMDMVEEVVKDPAVKGMWCVPKYSNPDGIVYSDEVIDRIAHLKPAAADFLLMWDNAYCIHEFDGEFRPFRDILTLCSEAGNPDMVFEFASTSKITFPGSGVACFACSEANMAYMKKLISAQTISFDKINQLRHALFLKDRATALAHMKKHAEFLKPKFDIVLEYLEREIKPLDIGRWHTPKGGYFVSFFTIPGCAKRTNQLAKEAGVVMTAAGATYPYGIDPEDSNLRIAPSYPPVEELKEAMSVFCTCVKLAAAEKLLAEK
;
A
#
# COMPACT_ATOMS: atom_id res chain seq x y z
N MET A 1 -23.98 22.76 -0.24
CA MET A 1 -23.86 22.26 -1.64
C MET A 1 -23.21 23.37 -2.44
N THR A 2 -21.91 23.26 -2.69
CA THR A 2 -21.16 24.19 -3.53
C THR A 2 -21.59 23.91 -4.97
N SER A 3 -22.05 24.93 -5.66
CA SER A 3 -22.55 24.78 -7.05
C SER A 3 -21.38 24.38 -7.95
N LEU A 4 -21.42 23.18 -8.51
CA LEU A 4 -20.58 22.78 -9.62
C LEU A 4 -20.66 23.89 -10.68
N LYS A 5 -19.52 24.49 -11.05
CA LYS A 5 -19.49 25.41 -12.18
C LYS A 5 -20.02 24.66 -13.39
N GLN A 6 -21.11 25.13 -13.97
CA GLN A 6 -21.66 24.55 -15.20
C GLN A 6 -20.70 24.90 -16.33
N MET A 7 -19.92 23.92 -16.78
CA MET A 7 -19.10 24.08 -17.98
C MET A 7 -19.99 24.37 -19.18
N ASP A 8 -19.57 25.27 -20.04
CA ASP A 8 -20.27 25.64 -21.25
C ASP A 8 -19.64 25.00 -22.52
N ARG A 9 -20.28 25.23 -23.66
CA ARG A 9 -19.79 24.70 -24.95
C ARG A 9 -18.44 25.28 -25.38
N ALA A 10 -18.10 26.51 -24.95
CA ALA A 10 -16.83 27.12 -25.25
C ALA A 10 -15.69 26.45 -24.45
N GLU A 11 -15.95 26.14 -23.19
CA GLU A 11 -15.01 25.38 -22.34
C GLU A 11 -14.77 23.97 -22.90
N LEU A 12 -15.81 23.27 -23.37
CA LEU A 12 -15.66 21.98 -24.07
C LEU A 12 -14.78 22.10 -25.31
N GLN A 13 -15.03 23.09 -26.15
CA GLN A 13 -14.24 23.29 -27.37
C GLN A 13 -12.77 23.64 -27.06
N ALA A 14 -12.54 24.43 -26.01
CA ALA A 14 -11.18 24.73 -25.52
C ALA A 14 -10.47 23.46 -25.04
N ALA A 15 -11.13 22.65 -24.22
CA ALA A 15 -10.59 21.37 -23.72
C ALA A 15 -10.32 20.38 -24.86
N LEU A 16 -11.20 20.28 -25.84
CA LEU A 16 -10.98 19.45 -27.05
C LEU A 16 -9.77 19.89 -27.84
N LYS A 17 -9.61 21.19 -28.09
CA LYS A 17 -8.46 21.74 -28.81
C LYS A 17 -7.15 21.47 -28.07
N GLU A 18 -7.14 21.66 -26.75
CA GLU A 18 -5.99 21.37 -25.91
C GLU A 18 -5.65 19.88 -25.93
N TYR A 19 -6.67 19.01 -25.84
CA TYR A 19 -6.52 17.57 -25.90
C TYR A 19 -5.92 17.09 -27.23
N GLU A 20 -6.43 17.58 -28.38
CA GLU A 20 -5.87 17.24 -29.68
C GLU A 20 -4.41 17.70 -29.83
N SER A 21 -4.05 18.84 -29.25
CA SER A 21 -2.67 19.30 -29.18
C SER A 21 -1.79 18.35 -28.33
N CYS A 22 -2.29 17.85 -27.20
CA CYS A 22 -1.59 16.87 -26.37
C CYS A 22 -1.39 15.55 -27.14
N LYS A 23 -2.43 15.06 -27.80
CA LYS A 23 -2.41 13.81 -28.58
C LYS A 23 -1.43 13.87 -29.75
N ALA A 24 -1.35 15.03 -30.43
CA ALA A 24 -0.43 15.24 -31.56
C ALA A 24 1.06 15.16 -31.18
N LYS A 25 1.40 15.29 -29.88
CA LYS A 25 2.79 15.18 -29.39
C LYS A 25 3.33 13.75 -29.43
N GLY A 26 2.47 12.72 -29.53
CA GLY A 26 2.87 11.32 -29.59
C GLY A 26 3.62 10.83 -28.35
N LEU A 27 3.22 11.25 -27.17
CA LEU A 27 3.88 10.99 -25.89
C LEU A 27 3.86 9.48 -25.55
N LYS A 28 4.82 9.05 -24.72
CA LYS A 28 4.92 7.69 -24.17
C LYS A 28 5.36 7.77 -22.71
N LEU A 29 4.46 8.19 -21.85
CA LEU A 29 4.70 8.46 -20.43
C LEU A 29 3.99 7.42 -19.57
N ASP A 30 4.61 7.02 -18.45
CA ASP A 30 4.08 6.00 -17.53
C ASP A 30 4.00 6.53 -16.09
N MET A 31 2.78 6.76 -15.62
CA MET A 31 2.43 7.08 -14.23
C MET A 31 1.65 5.94 -13.54
N SER A 32 1.74 4.71 -14.05
CA SER A 32 0.93 3.59 -13.55
C SER A 32 1.47 2.95 -12.27
N ARG A 33 2.78 3.06 -12.01
CA ARG A 33 3.45 2.27 -10.97
C ARG A 33 4.17 3.12 -9.94
N GLY A 34 3.75 2.98 -8.67
CA GLY A 34 4.47 3.51 -7.51
C GLY A 34 5.70 2.66 -7.19
N LYS A 35 6.77 2.83 -7.95
CA LYS A 35 8.07 2.19 -7.73
C LYS A 35 9.15 3.25 -7.59
N PRO A 36 10.25 2.98 -6.82
CA PRO A 36 11.38 3.87 -6.74
C PRO A 36 11.99 4.16 -8.13
N SER A 37 12.39 5.40 -8.36
CA SER A 37 13.17 5.77 -9.54
C SER A 37 14.56 5.17 -9.49
N ARG A 38 15.27 5.13 -10.63
CA ARG A 38 16.64 4.61 -10.68
C ARG A 38 17.60 5.37 -9.75
N ALA A 39 17.41 6.68 -9.60
CA ALA A 39 18.19 7.51 -8.69
C ALA A 39 17.94 7.13 -7.21
N GLN A 40 16.69 6.88 -6.82
CA GLN A 40 16.37 6.40 -5.47
C GLN A 40 16.98 5.02 -5.19
N VAL A 41 16.88 4.09 -6.14
CA VAL A 41 17.49 2.75 -6.00
C VAL A 41 19.00 2.87 -5.83
N ALA A 42 19.67 3.80 -6.54
CA ALA A 42 21.11 4.02 -6.46
C ALA A 42 21.60 4.48 -5.07
N LEU A 43 20.73 5.05 -4.22
CA LEU A 43 21.05 5.37 -2.83
C LEU A 43 21.48 4.16 -2.00
N SER A 44 21.10 2.97 -2.43
CA SER A 44 21.43 1.70 -1.74
C SER A 44 22.59 0.93 -2.38
N ASN A 45 23.28 1.48 -3.40
CA ASN A 45 24.33 0.74 -4.12
C ASN A 45 25.47 0.29 -3.19
N ASP A 46 25.81 1.07 -2.17
CA ASP A 46 26.86 0.72 -1.21
C ASP A 46 26.56 -0.57 -0.44
N MET A 47 25.28 -0.95 -0.33
CA MET A 47 24.86 -2.22 0.27
C MET A 47 25.45 -3.42 -0.49
N LEU A 48 25.70 -3.31 -1.80
CA LEU A 48 26.25 -4.38 -2.61
C LEU A 48 27.71 -4.66 -2.32
N ASN A 49 28.42 -3.71 -1.70
CA ASN A 49 29.85 -3.79 -1.35
C ASN A 49 30.08 -4.21 0.11
N ILE A 50 29.02 -4.52 0.85
CA ILE A 50 29.14 -4.97 2.25
C ILE A 50 29.87 -6.30 2.30
N ASP A 51 30.89 -6.39 3.15
CA ASP A 51 31.63 -7.61 3.42
C ASP A 51 30.77 -8.59 4.27
N VAL A 52 30.03 -9.44 3.55
CA VAL A 52 29.20 -10.47 4.17
C VAL A 52 30.04 -11.65 4.68
N VAL A 53 31.25 -11.85 4.18
CA VAL A 53 32.10 -12.99 4.56
C VAL A 53 32.61 -12.81 6.00
N SER A 54 33.16 -11.65 6.30
CA SER A 54 33.64 -11.34 7.67
C SER A 54 32.50 -11.23 8.71
N ASN A 55 31.27 -11.08 8.25
CA ASN A 55 30.09 -10.95 9.10
C ASN A 55 29.14 -12.17 9.01
N ALA A 56 29.58 -13.28 8.40
CA ALA A 56 28.74 -14.42 8.08
C ALA A 56 28.04 -15.04 9.32
N VAL A 57 28.67 -15.00 10.47
CA VAL A 57 28.10 -15.55 11.72
C VAL A 57 27.68 -14.41 12.63
N THR A 58 26.37 -14.30 12.86
CA THR A 58 25.77 -13.31 13.77
C THR A 58 24.85 -14.02 14.76
N ASP A 59 24.98 -13.68 16.04
CA ASP A 59 24.17 -14.29 17.12
C ASP A 59 24.18 -15.83 17.09
N GLY A 60 25.31 -16.45 16.68
CA GLY A 60 25.47 -17.90 16.57
C GLY A 60 24.83 -18.55 15.34
N ILE A 61 24.27 -17.77 14.43
CA ILE A 61 23.67 -18.26 13.17
C ILE A 61 24.61 -17.95 12.00
N ASP A 62 24.97 -18.98 11.23
CA ASP A 62 25.73 -18.86 10.00
C ASP A 62 24.79 -18.48 8.84
N ALA A 63 25.02 -17.31 8.24
CA ALA A 63 24.24 -16.82 7.12
C ALA A 63 24.46 -17.66 5.84
N PHE A 64 25.55 -18.39 5.74
CA PHE A 64 25.90 -19.23 4.57
C PHE A 64 25.37 -20.66 4.68
N ASN A 65 24.81 -21.07 5.80
CA ASN A 65 24.38 -22.44 6.03
C ASN A 65 22.87 -22.52 6.36
N TYR A 66 22.36 -23.72 6.52
CA TYR A 66 20.97 -23.98 6.92
C TYR A 66 20.65 -23.44 8.33
N GLY A 67 19.35 -23.32 8.63
CA GLY A 67 18.84 -22.90 9.93
C GLY A 67 18.47 -21.41 10.00
N GLY A 68 17.93 -21.00 11.13
CA GLY A 68 17.39 -19.64 11.31
C GLY A 68 16.10 -19.42 10.48
N LEU A 69 15.12 -20.30 10.67
CA LEU A 69 13.84 -20.29 9.94
C LEU A 69 13.14 -18.94 10.01
N ASP A 70 13.16 -18.29 11.17
CA ASP A 70 12.53 -16.99 11.43
C ASP A 70 13.40 -15.78 11.08
N GLY A 71 14.53 -16.04 10.39
CA GLY A 71 15.48 -15.04 9.93
C GLY A 71 16.60 -14.74 10.91
N LEU A 72 17.58 -13.95 10.47
CA LEU A 72 18.71 -13.54 11.30
C LEU A 72 18.25 -12.64 12.45
N PRO A 73 18.71 -12.89 13.70
CA PRO A 73 18.35 -12.05 14.84
C PRO A 73 18.66 -10.56 14.65
N ILE A 74 19.79 -10.23 14.00
CA ILE A 74 20.13 -8.85 13.68
C ILE A 74 19.09 -8.19 12.76
N CYS A 75 18.53 -8.93 11.79
CA CYS A 75 17.51 -8.43 10.90
C CYS A 75 16.15 -8.33 11.60
N ARG A 76 15.82 -9.27 12.46
CA ARG A 76 14.61 -9.21 13.31
C ARG A 76 14.63 -7.99 14.24
N ARG A 77 15.77 -7.68 14.86
CA ARG A 77 15.94 -6.48 15.69
C ARG A 77 15.75 -5.20 14.89
N PHE A 78 16.27 -5.15 13.66
CA PHE A 78 16.07 -4.00 12.78
C PHE A 78 14.56 -3.75 12.49
N PHE A 79 13.82 -4.78 12.11
CA PHE A 79 12.38 -4.63 11.86
C PHE A 79 11.60 -4.34 13.14
N ALA A 80 11.96 -4.97 14.26
CA ALA A 80 11.33 -4.73 15.54
C ALA A 80 11.48 -3.26 15.99
N ASP A 81 12.69 -2.71 15.89
CA ASP A 81 12.94 -1.29 16.17
C ASP A 81 12.15 -0.38 15.23
N THR A 82 12.09 -0.72 13.94
CA THR A 82 11.39 0.08 12.92
C THR A 82 9.88 0.10 13.14
N LEU A 83 9.28 -1.04 13.49
CA LEU A 83 7.84 -1.21 13.72
C LEU A 83 7.40 -0.85 15.15
N GLY A 84 8.33 -0.80 16.09
CA GLY A 84 8.03 -0.54 17.50
C GLY A 84 7.52 -1.78 18.25
N VAL A 85 7.85 -2.99 17.78
CA VAL A 85 7.45 -4.28 18.36
C VAL A 85 8.65 -5.01 18.98
N LYS A 86 8.43 -6.17 19.61
CA LYS A 86 9.52 -6.98 20.18
C LYS A 86 10.17 -7.86 19.08
N PRO A 87 11.50 -8.11 19.14
CA PRO A 87 12.18 -8.99 18.17
C PRO A 87 11.61 -10.42 18.10
N GLU A 88 11.06 -10.94 19.21
CA GLU A 88 10.44 -12.26 19.30
C GLU A 88 9.12 -12.34 18.52
N GLN A 89 8.47 -11.20 18.30
CA GLN A 89 7.25 -11.07 17.52
C GLN A 89 7.50 -10.96 16.00
N VAL A 90 8.78 -10.84 15.56
CA VAL A 90 9.13 -10.61 14.15
C VAL A 90 9.62 -11.89 13.51
N PHE A 91 9.06 -12.20 12.35
CA PHE A 91 9.52 -13.21 11.40
C PHE A 91 10.04 -12.53 10.14
N VAL A 92 11.27 -12.83 9.73
CA VAL A 92 11.88 -12.28 8.52
C VAL A 92 11.96 -13.36 7.46
N GLY A 93 11.30 -13.13 6.31
CA GLY A 93 11.25 -14.13 5.25
C GLY A 93 10.88 -13.55 3.89
N GLY A 94 11.53 -14.06 2.86
CA GLY A 94 11.28 -13.65 1.47
C GLY A 94 11.72 -12.22 1.16
N ASN A 95 11.41 -11.77 -0.05
CA ASN A 95 11.82 -10.46 -0.55
C ASN A 95 10.69 -9.43 -0.64
N ALA A 96 9.44 -9.83 -0.40
CA ALA A 96 8.28 -8.97 -0.55
C ALA A 96 7.19 -9.29 0.49
N SER A 97 6.63 -8.26 1.12
CA SER A 97 5.52 -8.42 2.07
C SER A 97 4.29 -9.04 1.41
N LEU A 98 4.03 -8.75 0.13
CA LEU A 98 2.92 -9.35 -0.62
C LEU A 98 3.01 -10.89 -0.65
N GLN A 99 4.22 -11.47 -0.78
CA GLN A 99 4.40 -12.91 -0.71
C GLN A 99 4.05 -13.44 0.68
N LEU A 100 4.51 -12.79 1.74
CA LEU A 100 4.19 -13.20 3.12
C LEU A 100 2.70 -13.09 3.41
N MET A 101 2.03 -12.05 2.92
CA MET A 101 0.58 -11.89 3.01
C MET A 101 -0.15 -13.02 2.27
N TYR A 102 0.26 -13.32 1.04
CA TYR A 102 -0.27 -14.46 0.28
C TYR A 102 -0.06 -15.77 1.03
N ASP A 103 1.15 -16.03 1.54
CA ASP A 103 1.48 -17.24 2.30
C ASP A 103 0.67 -17.38 3.59
N THR A 104 0.38 -16.27 4.26
CA THR A 104 -0.48 -16.25 5.46
C THR A 104 -1.91 -16.68 5.10
N ILE A 105 -2.49 -16.09 4.05
CA ILE A 105 -3.81 -16.48 3.54
C ILE A 105 -3.81 -17.94 3.06
N ALA A 106 -2.77 -18.37 2.34
CA ALA A 106 -2.65 -19.75 1.85
C ALA A 106 -2.62 -20.76 3.02
N LYS A 107 -1.92 -20.44 4.11
CA LYS A 107 -1.90 -21.28 5.32
C LYS A 107 -3.26 -21.32 6.00
N ALA A 108 -3.94 -20.18 6.14
CA ALA A 108 -5.31 -20.12 6.64
C ALA A 108 -6.24 -20.99 5.79
N TYR A 109 -6.09 -20.93 4.46
CA TYR A 109 -6.92 -21.68 3.52
C TYR A 109 -6.65 -23.20 3.57
N THR A 110 -5.37 -23.61 3.67
CA THR A 110 -4.99 -25.03 3.60
C THR A 110 -4.93 -25.73 4.96
N HIS A 111 -4.56 -25.04 6.03
CA HIS A 111 -4.34 -25.60 7.35
C HIS A 111 -5.24 -24.99 8.45
N GLY A 112 -5.78 -23.79 8.23
CA GLY A 112 -6.40 -22.96 9.27
C GLY A 112 -5.36 -22.09 9.99
N LEU A 113 -5.84 -21.13 10.75
CA LEU A 113 -5.07 -20.31 11.68
C LEU A 113 -5.13 -20.91 13.08
N LEU A 114 -4.44 -20.30 14.05
CA LEU A 114 -4.33 -20.77 15.43
C LEU A 114 -5.69 -21.12 16.07
N HIS A 115 -6.73 -20.33 15.81
CA HIS A 115 -8.07 -20.50 16.37
C HIS A 115 -9.10 -21.02 15.35
N SER A 116 -8.66 -21.51 14.20
CA SER A 116 -9.57 -22.10 13.22
C SER A 116 -10.03 -23.50 13.64
N GLU A 117 -11.31 -23.73 13.65
CA GLU A 117 -11.88 -25.07 13.87
C GLU A 117 -11.52 -26.06 12.74
N LYS A 118 -11.40 -25.55 11.53
CA LYS A 118 -11.03 -26.29 10.31
C LYS A 118 -10.35 -25.35 9.29
N PRO A 119 -9.59 -25.91 8.34
CA PRO A 119 -9.03 -25.10 7.24
C PRO A 119 -10.12 -24.31 6.52
N TRP A 120 -9.81 -23.08 6.11
CA TRP A 120 -10.80 -22.22 5.44
C TRP A 120 -11.30 -22.81 4.12
N SER A 121 -10.49 -23.66 3.45
CA SER A 121 -10.93 -24.42 2.27
C SER A 121 -12.11 -25.37 2.53
N LYS A 122 -12.46 -25.63 3.78
CA LYS A 122 -13.60 -26.47 4.21
C LYS A 122 -14.81 -25.66 4.67
N LEU A 123 -14.74 -24.33 4.56
CA LEU A 123 -15.86 -23.45 4.85
C LEU A 123 -16.71 -23.26 3.59
N ASP A 124 -18.03 -23.17 3.77
CA ASP A 124 -18.95 -22.96 2.64
C ASP A 124 -18.81 -21.58 2.03
N LYS A 125 -18.46 -20.58 2.84
CA LYS A 125 -18.31 -19.20 2.43
C LYS A 125 -17.26 -18.48 3.26
N ILE A 126 -16.46 -17.66 2.59
CA ILE A 126 -15.49 -16.76 3.22
C ILE A 126 -15.72 -15.36 2.66
N LYS A 127 -15.86 -14.39 3.56
CA LYS A 127 -15.97 -12.97 3.23
C LYS A 127 -14.76 -12.20 3.75
N TRP A 128 -14.38 -11.15 3.04
CA TRP A 128 -13.22 -10.36 3.39
C TRP A 128 -13.49 -8.87 3.24
N LEU A 129 -13.17 -8.08 4.28
CA LEU A 129 -13.32 -6.63 4.26
C LEU A 129 -12.18 -5.97 3.50
N CYS A 130 -12.56 -5.10 2.57
CA CYS A 130 -11.67 -4.41 1.65
C CYS A 130 -11.91 -2.90 1.71
N PRO A 131 -11.22 -2.17 2.61
CA PRO A 131 -11.23 -0.71 2.55
C PRO A 131 -10.81 -0.22 1.17
N ALA A 132 -11.65 0.63 0.55
CA ALA A 132 -11.46 1.10 -0.81
C ALA A 132 -11.84 2.58 -0.97
N PRO A 133 -11.08 3.35 -1.78
CA PRO A 133 -10.01 2.85 -2.66
C PRO A 133 -8.83 2.28 -1.88
N GLY A 134 -8.25 1.18 -2.38
CA GLY A 134 -7.21 0.42 -1.68
C GLY A 134 -6.19 -0.22 -2.64
N TYR A 135 -5.32 -1.05 -2.08
CA TYR A 135 -4.24 -1.68 -2.85
C TYR A 135 -4.77 -2.88 -3.66
N ASP A 136 -4.76 -2.76 -4.96
CA ASP A 136 -5.27 -3.73 -5.93
C ASP A 136 -4.70 -5.16 -5.75
N ARG A 137 -3.47 -5.30 -5.27
CA ARG A 137 -2.85 -6.61 -5.04
C ARG A 137 -3.45 -7.34 -3.84
N HIS A 138 -3.85 -6.62 -2.79
CA HIS A 138 -4.56 -7.20 -1.66
C HIS A 138 -5.85 -7.86 -2.12
N PHE A 139 -6.65 -7.16 -2.89
CA PHE A 139 -7.91 -7.68 -3.42
C PHE A 139 -7.69 -8.91 -4.31
N LYS A 140 -6.63 -8.88 -5.13
CA LYS A 140 -6.23 -10.00 -5.97
C LYS A 140 -5.85 -11.25 -5.17
N VAL A 141 -5.17 -11.08 -4.04
CA VAL A 141 -4.82 -12.22 -3.16
C VAL A 141 -6.09 -12.91 -2.69
N THR A 142 -6.98 -12.20 -1.99
CA THR A 142 -8.21 -12.80 -1.44
C THR A 142 -9.16 -13.29 -2.51
N GLN A 143 -9.27 -12.57 -3.63
CA GLN A 143 -10.05 -13.01 -4.78
C GLN A 143 -9.53 -14.33 -5.37
N SER A 144 -8.20 -14.54 -5.41
CA SER A 144 -7.60 -15.76 -5.96
C SER A 144 -7.92 -17.03 -5.16
N PHE A 145 -8.31 -16.87 -3.89
CA PHE A 145 -8.79 -17.93 -3.02
C PHE A 145 -10.33 -18.09 -3.04
N GLY A 146 -11.02 -17.38 -3.93
CA GLY A 146 -12.49 -17.47 -4.07
C GLY A 146 -13.27 -16.79 -2.95
N MET A 147 -12.65 -15.87 -2.20
CA MET A 147 -13.31 -15.13 -1.13
C MET A 147 -14.23 -14.05 -1.71
N GLU A 148 -15.40 -13.86 -1.07
CA GLU A 148 -16.28 -12.73 -1.37
C GLU A 148 -15.71 -11.45 -0.76
N LEU A 149 -15.46 -10.46 -1.58
CA LEU A 149 -14.89 -9.18 -1.16
C LEU A 149 -16.00 -8.19 -0.84
N ILE A 150 -15.96 -7.61 0.36
CA ILE A 150 -16.88 -6.58 0.81
C ILE A 150 -16.14 -5.25 0.77
N THR A 151 -16.59 -4.33 -0.07
CA THR A 151 -16.05 -2.97 -0.11
C THR A 151 -16.45 -2.21 1.15
N VAL A 152 -15.47 -1.64 1.85
CA VAL A 152 -15.66 -0.73 2.98
C VAL A 152 -15.23 0.67 2.53
N PRO A 153 -16.08 1.71 2.63
CA PRO A 153 -15.68 3.06 2.29
C PRO A 153 -14.49 3.55 3.12
N MET A 154 -13.62 4.35 2.51
CA MET A 154 -12.56 5.07 3.21
C MET A 154 -13.02 6.49 3.52
N ASN A 155 -12.87 6.89 4.78
CA ASN A 155 -12.99 8.27 5.27
C ASN A 155 -11.62 8.96 5.27
N ASP A 156 -11.57 10.25 5.65
CA ASP A 156 -10.32 11.03 5.65
C ASP A 156 -9.29 10.54 6.69
N ASP A 157 -9.70 9.70 7.63
CA ASP A 157 -8.87 9.21 8.74
C ASP A 157 -8.84 7.67 8.88
N GLY A 158 -9.38 6.95 7.91
CA GLY A 158 -9.38 5.48 7.88
C GLY A 158 -10.67 4.88 7.32
N PRO A 159 -10.87 3.56 7.44
CA PRO A 159 -12.08 2.89 6.98
C PRO A 159 -13.32 3.32 7.78
N ASP A 160 -14.49 3.21 7.16
CA ASP A 160 -15.78 3.36 7.84
C ASP A 160 -15.94 2.29 8.92
N MET A 161 -15.60 2.66 10.16
CA MET A 161 -15.61 1.74 11.29
C MET A 161 -17.01 1.32 11.72
N ASP A 162 -18.04 2.13 11.49
CA ASP A 162 -19.43 1.75 11.80
C ASP A 162 -19.85 0.56 10.93
N MET A 163 -19.50 0.61 9.65
CA MET A 163 -19.70 -0.52 8.75
C MET A 163 -18.85 -1.73 9.15
N VAL A 164 -17.56 -1.53 9.48
CA VAL A 164 -16.66 -2.63 9.86
C VAL A 164 -17.20 -3.37 11.09
N GLU A 165 -17.54 -2.66 12.16
CA GLU A 165 -18.06 -3.22 13.41
C GLU A 165 -19.38 -3.98 13.25
N GLU A 166 -20.19 -3.58 12.28
CA GLU A 166 -21.43 -4.32 11.97
C GLU A 166 -21.14 -5.58 11.16
N VAL A 167 -20.31 -5.48 10.14
CA VAL A 167 -20.05 -6.58 9.20
C VAL A 167 -19.24 -7.71 9.84
N VAL A 168 -18.34 -7.44 10.80
CA VAL A 168 -17.55 -8.48 11.49
C VAL A 168 -18.40 -9.38 12.41
N LYS A 169 -19.67 -9.05 12.65
CA LYS A 169 -20.62 -9.91 13.37
C LYS A 169 -21.05 -11.12 12.54
N ASP A 170 -20.81 -11.13 11.25
CA ASP A 170 -21.00 -12.29 10.39
C ASP A 170 -19.81 -13.26 10.53
N PRO A 171 -19.99 -14.51 11.00
CA PRO A 171 -18.91 -15.47 11.19
C PRO A 171 -18.22 -15.91 9.88
N ALA A 172 -18.83 -15.64 8.73
CA ALA A 172 -18.19 -15.84 7.42
C ALA A 172 -17.12 -14.80 7.10
N VAL A 173 -17.10 -13.66 7.80
CA VAL A 173 -16.11 -12.60 7.63
C VAL A 173 -14.84 -13.01 8.36
N LYS A 174 -13.80 -13.35 7.59
CA LYS A 174 -12.55 -13.92 8.11
C LYS A 174 -11.39 -12.95 8.19
N GLY A 175 -11.55 -11.73 7.72
CA GLY A 175 -10.48 -10.75 7.87
C GLY A 175 -10.70 -9.44 7.13
N MET A 176 -9.72 -8.56 7.30
CA MET A 176 -9.70 -7.22 6.73
C MET A 176 -8.28 -6.84 6.27
N TRP A 177 -8.19 -6.18 5.13
CA TRP A 177 -6.97 -5.50 4.68
C TRP A 177 -6.86 -4.11 5.29
N CYS A 178 -5.66 -3.74 5.77
CA CYS A 178 -5.35 -2.39 6.25
C CYS A 178 -4.03 -1.91 5.69
N VAL A 179 -3.97 -0.66 5.21
CA VAL A 179 -2.75 0.07 4.92
C VAL A 179 -2.78 1.35 5.76
N PRO A 180 -2.34 1.28 7.03
CA PRO A 180 -2.72 2.28 8.03
C PRO A 180 -1.96 3.60 7.91
N LYS A 181 -0.78 3.59 7.32
CA LYS A 181 0.07 4.78 7.21
C LYS A 181 0.35 5.07 5.74
N TYR A 182 0.00 6.28 5.29
CA TYR A 182 0.11 6.71 3.88
C TYR A 182 -0.52 5.73 2.91
N SER A 183 -1.80 5.39 3.16
CA SER A 183 -2.55 4.34 2.46
C SER A 183 -2.41 4.43 0.93
N ASN A 184 -2.46 3.29 0.28
CA ASN A 184 -2.40 3.18 -1.17
C ASN A 184 -3.83 3.00 -1.72
N PRO A 185 -4.40 3.97 -2.46
CA PRO A 185 -3.75 5.16 -3.01
C PRO A 185 -3.94 6.46 -2.22
N ASP A 186 -4.76 6.50 -1.17
CA ASP A 186 -5.30 7.76 -0.61
C ASP A 186 -4.26 8.62 0.12
N GLY A 187 -3.14 8.04 0.56
CA GLY A 187 -2.13 8.77 1.33
C GLY A 187 -2.57 9.11 2.75
N ILE A 188 -3.69 8.55 3.19
CA ILE A 188 -4.28 8.75 4.52
C ILE A 188 -3.43 8.05 5.58
N VAL A 189 -3.43 8.60 6.78
CA VAL A 189 -2.92 7.98 8.00
C VAL A 189 -4.11 7.73 8.90
N TYR A 190 -4.29 6.49 9.37
CA TYR A 190 -5.38 6.17 10.28
C TYR A 190 -5.27 6.97 11.57
N SER A 191 -6.38 7.53 12.02
CA SER A 191 -6.43 8.24 13.30
C SER A 191 -6.29 7.30 14.48
N ASP A 192 -5.88 7.83 15.62
CA ASP A 192 -5.79 7.06 16.87
C ASP A 192 -7.14 6.44 17.24
N GLU A 193 -8.25 7.15 16.99
CA GLU A 193 -9.60 6.65 17.22
C GLU A 193 -9.92 5.45 16.33
N VAL A 194 -9.61 5.51 15.05
CA VAL A 194 -9.80 4.39 14.11
C VAL A 194 -8.95 3.18 14.52
N ILE A 195 -7.69 3.39 14.93
CA ILE A 195 -6.81 2.32 15.37
C ILE A 195 -7.34 1.67 16.66
N ASP A 196 -7.82 2.46 17.61
CA ASP A 196 -8.44 1.95 18.85
C ASP A 196 -9.71 1.14 18.55
N ARG A 197 -10.58 1.61 17.67
CA ARG A 197 -11.78 0.88 17.24
C ARG A 197 -11.40 -0.45 16.58
N ILE A 198 -10.38 -0.47 15.71
CA ILE A 198 -9.88 -1.69 15.08
C ILE A 198 -9.35 -2.68 16.13
N ALA A 199 -8.55 -2.22 17.11
CA ALA A 199 -8.01 -3.08 18.16
C ALA A 199 -9.11 -3.71 19.04
N HIS A 200 -10.21 -2.98 19.26
CA HIS A 200 -11.35 -3.42 20.07
C HIS A 200 -12.45 -4.14 19.27
N LEU A 201 -12.23 -4.45 17.99
CA LEU A 201 -13.17 -5.24 17.20
C LEU A 201 -13.55 -6.53 17.92
N LYS A 202 -14.81 -6.95 17.75
CA LYS A 202 -15.34 -8.21 18.29
C LYS A 202 -15.88 -9.07 17.16
N PRO A 203 -15.00 -9.65 16.33
CA PRO A 203 -15.46 -10.50 15.24
C PRO A 203 -16.17 -11.73 15.78
N ALA A 204 -17.25 -12.16 15.09
CA ALA A 204 -17.90 -13.42 15.38
C ALA A 204 -17.01 -14.64 15.01
N ALA A 205 -16.09 -14.47 14.08
CA ALA A 205 -15.11 -15.49 13.74
C ALA A 205 -13.93 -15.45 14.71
N ALA A 206 -13.70 -16.51 15.46
CA ALA A 206 -12.57 -16.64 16.41
C ALA A 206 -11.20 -16.56 15.71
N ASP A 207 -11.16 -16.89 14.43
CA ASP A 207 -9.97 -16.87 13.55
C ASP A 207 -9.96 -15.67 12.58
N PHE A 208 -10.59 -14.56 12.97
CA PHE A 208 -10.56 -13.32 12.19
C PHE A 208 -9.13 -12.80 12.08
N LEU A 209 -8.72 -12.41 10.87
CA LEU A 209 -7.36 -12.02 10.53
C LEU A 209 -7.29 -10.56 10.10
N LEU A 210 -6.65 -9.73 10.89
CA LEU A 210 -6.32 -8.36 10.55
C LEU A 210 -4.97 -8.34 9.84
N MET A 211 -4.97 -8.03 8.53
CA MET A 211 -3.78 -7.91 7.69
C MET A 211 -3.32 -6.45 7.68
N TRP A 212 -2.35 -6.13 8.52
CA TRP A 212 -1.85 -4.77 8.74
C TRP A 212 -0.60 -4.51 7.90
N ASP A 213 -0.78 -4.03 6.65
CA ASP A 213 0.32 -3.75 5.72
C ASP A 213 0.92 -2.37 5.99
N ASN A 214 1.95 -2.33 6.82
CA ASN A 214 2.68 -1.11 7.18
C ASN A 214 3.85 -0.84 6.21
N ALA A 215 3.55 -0.89 4.89
CA ALA A 215 4.53 -0.73 3.82
C ALA A 215 5.23 0.63 3.82
N TYR A 216 4.65 1.63 4.44
CA TYR A 216 5.12 3.02 4.45
C TYR A 216 5.48 3.52 5.85
N CYS A 217 5.84 2.63 6.77
CA CYS A 217 6.12 2.94 8.19
C CYS A 217 7.12 4.09 8.42
N ILE A 218 8.06 4.32 7.50
CA ILE A 218 9.11 5.36 7.57
C ILE A 218 9.23 6.19 6.28
N HIS A 219 8.10 6.53 5.65
CA HIS A 219 8.09 7.15 4.30
C HIS A 219 7.56 8.59 4.31
N GLU A 220 7.92 9.38 5.31
CA GLU A 220 7.61 10.80 5.41
C GLU A 220 8.32 11.63 4.34
N PHE A 221 7.63 12.64 3.77
CA PHE A 221 8.21 13.54 2.76
C PHE A 221 9.09 14.65 3.34
N ASP A 222 8.87 15.04 4.59
CA ASP A 222 9.67 16.04 5.28
C ASP A 222 10.89 15.44 6.00
N GLY A 223 11.01 14.11 6.01
CA GLY A 223 12.08 13.39 6.69
C GLY A 223 11.95 13.40 8.22
N GLU A 224 10.81 13.83 8.75
CA GLU A 224 10.48 13.80 10.18
C GLU A 224 9.63 12.57 10.49
N PHE A 225 10.24 11.63 11.19
CA PHE A 225 9.53 10.41 11.59
C PHE A 225 8.37 10.72 12.54
N ARG A 226 7.19 10.22 12.17
CA ARG A 226 5.99 10.25 13.01
C ARG A 226 5.74 8.87 13.56
N PRO A 227 5.93 8.67 14.89
CA PRO A 227 5.62 7.40 15.52
C PRO A 227 4.19 6.97 15.19
N PHE A 228 4.02 5.68 14.94
CA PHE A 228 2.72 5.09 14.71
C PHE A 228 2.42 4.13 15.86
N ARG A 229 1.13 3.98 16.22
CA ARG A 229 0.73 3.15 17.35
C ARG A 229 0.98 1.68 17.06
N ASP A 230 1.51 0.97 18.05
CA ASP A 230 1.75 -0.48 17.97
C ASP A 230 0.43 -1.24 18.07
N ILE A 231 -0.08 -1.69 16.91
CA ILE A 231 -1.34 -2.42 16.82
C ILE A 231 -1.30 -3.78 17.54
N LEU A 232 -0.13 -4.44 17.63
CA LEU A 232 0.00 -5.71 18.33
C LEU A 232 -0.26 -5.52 19.82
N THR A 233 0.35 -4.51 20.43
CA THR A 233 0.14 -4.17 21.85
C THR A 233 -1.32 -3.76 22.08
N LEU A 234 -1.89 -2.90 21.26
CA LEU A 234 -3.27 -2.44 21.38
C LEU A 234 -4.27 -3.60 21.27
N CYS A 235 -4.12 -4.48 20.30
CA CYS A 235 -4.97 -5.67 20.18
C CYS A 235 -4.83 -6.60 21.40
N SER A 236 -3.61 -6.76 21.94
CA SER A 236 -3.38 -7.56 23.14
C SER A 236 -4.08 -6.97 24.36
N GLU A 237 -3.98 -5.65 24.56
CA GLU A 237 -4.65 -4.93 25.66
C GLU A 237 -6.18 -4.97 25.52
N ALA A 238 -6.69 -4.97 24.29
CA ALA A 238 -8.12 -5.10 23.98
C ALA A 238 -8.66 -6.54 24.10
N GLY A 239 -7.80 -7.52 24.39
CA GLY A 239 -8.19 -8.94 24.50
C GLY A 239 -8.20 -9.72 23.18
N ASN A 240 -7.59 -9.16 22.12
CA ASN A 240 -7.50 -9.73 20.77
C ASN A 240 -6.04 -10.01 20.35
N PRO A 241 -5.18 -10.65 21.19
CA PRO A 241 -3.74 -10.73 20.92
C PRO A 241 -3.38 -11.43 19.61
N ASP A 242 -4.20 -12.35 19.15
CA ASP A 242 -3.93 -13.21 18.01
C ASP A 242 -4.63 -12.74 16.71
N MET A 243 -5.32 -11.60 16.76
CA MET A 243 -6.10 -11.11 15.61
C MET A 243 -5.22 -10.54 14.50
N VAL A 244 -4.04 -9.96 14.82
CA VAL A 244 -3.29 -9.13 13.89
C VAL A 244 -2.00 -9.78 13.40
N PHE A 245 -1.74 -9.63 12.08
CA PHE A 245 -0.43 -9.80 11.47
C PHE A 245 -0.04 -8.48 10.80
N GLU A 246 1.06 -7.89 11.26
CA GLU A 246 1.64 -6.68 10.70
C GLU A 246 2.75 -7.04 9.71
N PHE A 247 2.74 -6.41 8.53
CA PHE A 247 3.69 -6.67 7.45
C PHE A 247 4.50 -5.43 7.11
N ALA A 248 5.79 -5.63 6.83
CA ALA A 248 6.66 -4.60 6.30
C ALA A 248 7.70 -5.18 5.34
N SER A 249 8.35 -4.32 4.57
CA SER A 249 9.45 -4.73 3.70
C SER A 249 10.37 -3.56 3.37
N THR A 250 11.59 -3.88 2.92
CA THR A 250 12.54 -2.90 2.42
C THR A 250 12.35 -2.56 0.93
N SER A 251 11.26 -3.03 0.30
CA SER A 251 11.02 -2.89 -1.15
C SER A 251 11.03 -1.45 -1.66
N LYS A 252 10.69 -0.47 -0.80
CA LYS A 252 10.70 0.97 -1.13
C LYS A 252 11.77 1.73 -0.34
N ILE A 253 12.64 1.00 0.37
CA ILE A 253 13.75 1.54 1.16
C ILE A 253 15.08 1.28 0.43
N THR A 254 15.25 0.07 -0.12
CA THR A 254 16.48 -0.37 -0.81
C THR A 254 16.18 -0.79 -2.24
N PHE A 255 16.28 -2.10 -2.54
CA PHE A 255 16.07 -2.67 -3.87
C PHE A 255 14.71 -3.39 -3.95
N PRO A 256 13.74 -2.88 -4.73
CA PRO A 256 12.43 -3.56 -4.88
C PRO A 256 12.53 -5.01 -5.38
N GLY A 257 13.51 -5.28 -6.24
CA GLY A 257 13.73 -6.62 -6.80
C GLY A 257 14.52 -7.56 -5.89
N SER A 258 15.11 -7.05 -4.81
CA SER A 258 15.96 -7.80 -3.87
C SER A 258 15.82 -7.27 -2.45
N GLY A 259 14.58 -7.01 -2.05
CA GLY A 259 14.27 -6.56 -0.69
C GLY A 259 14.29 -7.68 0.34
N VAL A 260 13.96 -7.31 1.57
CA VAL A 260 13.69 -8.23 2.68
C VAL A 260 12.34 -7.85 3.27
N ALA A 261 11.52 -8.84 3.57
CA ALA A 261 10.19 -8.65 4.14
C ALA A 261 10.06 -9.33 5.51
N CYS A 262 9.14 -8.84 6.30
CA CYS A 262 8.79 -9.45 7.57
C CYS A 262 7.28 -9.43 7.80
N PHE A 263 6.85 -10.29 8.73
CA PHE A 263 5.61 -10.07 9.45
C PHE A 263 5.90 -10.07 10.96
N ALA A 264 5.04 -9.36 11.70
CA ALA A 264 5.01 -9.38 13.16
C ALA A 264 3.63 -9.84 13.62
N CYS A 265 3.59 -10.65 14.69
CA CYS A 265 2.36 -11.16 15.28
C CYS A 265 2.58 -11.54 16.74
N SER A 266 1.53 -12.01 17.43
CA SER A 266 1.64 -12.56 18.79
C SER A 266 2.62 -13.74 18.87
N GLU A 267 3.14 -14.01 20.05
CA GLU A 267 4.03 -15.15 20.28
C GLU A 267 3.33 -16.50 19.97
N ALA A 268 2.04 -16.60 20.25
CA ALA A 268 1.25 -17.79 19.97
C ALA A 268 1.10 -18.02 18.45
N ASN A 269 0.74 -16.97 17.69
CA ASN A 269 0.74 -17.00 16.24
C ASN A 269 2.13 -17.28 15.66
N MET A 270 3.18 -16.70 16.25
CA MET A 270 4.56 -16.94 15.81
C MET A 270 4.93 -18.43 15.93
N ALA A 271 4.66 -19.04 17.07
CA ALA A 271 4.92 -20.46 17.28
C ALA A 271 4.12 -21.33 16.29
N TYR A 272 2.84 -21.02 16.07
CA TYR A 272 2.00 -21.73 15.13
C TYR A 272 2.48 -21.58 13.68
N MET A 273 2.79 -20.35 13.25
CA MET A 273 3.26 -20.08 11.88
C MET A 273 4.63 -20.71 11.62
N LYS A 274 5.55 -20.68 12.57
CA LYS A 274 6.85 -21.36 12.43
C LYS A 274 6.69 -22.86 12.20
N LYS A 275 5.74 -23.52 12.88
CA LYS A 275 5.42 -24.93 12.65
C LYS A 275 4.95 -25.18 11.20
N LEU A 276 4.09 -24.34 10.66
CA LEU A 276 3.63 -24.47 9.29
C LEU A 276 4.72 -24.14 8.26
N ILE A 277 5.48 -23.07 8.50
CA ILE A 277 6.54 -22.62 7.58
C ILE A 277 7.71 -23.63 7.57
N SER A 278 7.97 -24.37 8.65
CA SER A 278 9.03 -25.38 8.68
C SER A 278 8.83 -26.53 7.70
N ALA A 279 7.57 -26.77 7.27
CA ALA A 279 7.27 -27.71 6.19
C ALA A 279 7.50 -27.09 4.77
N GLN A 280 7.56 -25.76 4.67
CA GLN A 280 7.72 -25.05 3.41
C GLN A 280 9.18 -24.80 3.08
N THR A 281 10.00 -24.45 4.07
CA THR A 281 11.43 -24.13 3.89
C THR A 281 12.22 -24.36 5.18
N ILE A 282 13.54 -24.51 5.04
CA ILE A 282 14.47 -24.58 6.19
C ILE A 282 14.94 -23.18 6.60
N SER A 283 15.12 -22.29 5.63
CA SER A 283 15.51 -20.89 5.85
C SER A 283 15.24 -20.07 4.58
N PHE A 284 15.13 -18.76 4.77
CA PHE A 284 15.11 -17.79 3.69
C PHE A 284 16.53 -17.29 3.37
N ASP A 285 16.68 -16.42 2.36
CA ASP A 285 17.96 -15.84 1.95
C ASP A 285 18.56 -14.98 3.08
N LYS A 286 19.46 -15.61 3.86
CA LYS A 286 20.12 -14.95 4.99
C LYS A 286 21.26 -14.02 4.55
N ILE A 287 21.87 -14.24 3.40
CA ILE A 287 22.88 -13.33 2.87
C ILE A 287 22.26 -11.98 2.58
N ASN A 288 21.07 -11.97 1.98
CA ASN A 288 20.35 -10.74 1.71
C ASN A 288 19.84 -10.06 2.99
N GLN A 289 19.37 -10.85 3.97
CA GLN A 289 19.00 -10.34 5.28
C GLN A 289 20.19 -9.67 6.00
N LEU A 290 21.35 -10.34 6.01
CA LEU A 290 22.57 -9.83 6.62
C LEU A 290 23.00 -8.50 5.98
N ARG A 291 23.02 -8.45 4.65
CA ARG A 291 23.38 -7.27 3.90
C ARG A 291 22.49 -6.07 4.23
N HIS A 292 21.18 -6.28 4.30
CA HIS A 292 20.22 -5.25 4.69
C HIS A 292 20.42 -4.80 6.14
N ALA A 293 20.57 -5.74 7.07
CA ALA A 293 20.76 -5.43 8.48
C ALA A 293 22.06 -4.66 8.74
N LEU A 294 23.14 -4.99 8.05
CA LEU A 294 24.42 -4.27 8.15
C LEU A 294 24.36 -2.87 7.50
N PHE A 295 23.56 -2.70 6.45
CA PHE A 295 23.37 -1.41 5.77
C PHE A 295 22.46 -0.47 6.55
N LEU A 296 21.28 -0.95 6.93
CA LEU A 296 20.25 -0.14 7.59
C LEU A 296 20.48 -0.04 9.12
N LYS A 297 21.15 -1.01 9.72
CA LYS A 297 21.55 -1.10 11.13
C LYS A 297 20.38 -1.02 12.11
N ASP A 298 19.77 0.15 12.23
CA ASP A 298 18.73 0.51 13.16
C ASP A 298 17.74 1.51 12.52
N ARG A 299 16.66 1.83 13.24
CA ARG A 299 15.66 2.80 12.77
C ARG A 299 16.27 4.16 12.48
N ALA A 300 17.22 4.64 13.29
CA ALA A 300 17.83 5.96 13.10
C ALA A 300 18.60 6.02 11.77
N THR A 301 19.37 5.01 11.44
CA THR A 301 20.10 4.88 10.18
C THR A 301 19.14 4.75 9.00
N ALA A 302 18.09 3.95 9.14
CA ALA A 302 17.05 3.80 8.12
C ALA A 302 16.31 5.13 7.86
N LEU A 303 15.97 5.89 8.90
CA LEU A 303 15.37 7.23 8.76
C LEU A 303 16.30 8.21 8.05
N ALA A 304 17.60 8.20 8.37
CA ALA A 304 18.58 9.02 7.65
C ALA A 304 18.68 8.65 6.17
N HIS A 305 18.55 7.37 5.84
CA HIS A 305 18.47 6.87 4.47
C HIS A 305 17.16 7.32 3.78
N MET A 306 16.04 7.20 4.46
CA MET A 306 14.72 7.60 3.93
C MET A 306 14.60 9.12 3.72
N LYS A 307 15.32 9.93 4.51
CA LYS A 307 15.39 11.37 4.25
C LYS A 307 15.96 11.69 2.87
N LYS A 308 16.95 10.93 2.40
CA LYS A 308 17.47 11.06 1.02
C LYS A 308 16.43 10.66 -0.02
N HIS A 309 15.58 9.63 0.26
CA HIS A 309 14.45 9.28 -0.61
C HIS A 309 13.42 10.40 -0.68
N ALA A 310 13.13 11.05 0.44
CA ALA A 310 12.20 12.19 0.51
C ALA A 310 12.63 13.36 -0.38
N GLU A 311 13.94 13.63 -0.49
CA GLU A 311 14.50 14.67 -1.37
C GLU A 311 14.18 14.44 -2.85
N PHE A 312 14.03 13.17 -3.27
CA PHE A 312 13.60 12.82 -4.64
C PHE A 312 12.07 12.81 -4.80
N LEU A 313 11.33 12.39 -3.76
CA LEU A 313 9.89 12.18 -3.84
C LEU A 313 9.13 13.50 -3.68
N LYS A 314 9.44 14.28 -2.65
CA LYS A 314 8.69 15.49 -2.32
C LYS A 314 8.52 16.45 -3.51
N PRO A 315 9.57 16.82 -4.28
CA PRO A 315 9.39 17.71 -5.43
C PRO A 315 8.44 17.17 -6.49
N LYS A 316 8.36 15.84 -6.67
CA LYS A 316 7.45 15.21 -7.62
C LYS A 316 6.00 15.27 -7.14
N PHE A 317 5.77 15.09 -5.84
CA PHE A 317 4.45 15.26 -5.25
C PHE A 317 4.00 16.71 -5.29
N ASP A 318 4.90 17.66 -5.00
CA ASP A 318 4.64 19.10 -5.10
C ASP A 318 4.17 19.47 -6.52
N ILE A 319 4.81 18.93 -7.57
CA ILE A 319 4.40 19.14 -8.97
C ILE A 319 2.96 18.64 -9.20
N VAL A 320 2.63 17.41 -8.78
CA VAL A 320 1.27 16.88 -8.94
C VAL A 320 0.25 17.78 -8.27
N LEU A 321 0.49 18.15 -7.01
CA LEU A 321 -0.42 19.00 -6.24
C LEU A 321 -0.54 20.40 -6.85
N GLU A 322 0.55 20.99 -7.33
CA GLU A 322 0.53 22.29 -8.03
C GLU A 322 -0.36 22.27 -9.28
N TYR A 323 -0.24 21.22 -10.11
CA TYR A 323 -1.10 21.08 -11.29
C TYR A 323 -2.58 20.92 -10.91
N LEU A 324 -2.89 20.11 -9.92
CA LEU A 324 -4.27 19.91 -9.46
C LEU A 324 -4.87 21.20 -8.87
N GLU A 325 -4.12 21.91 -8.04
CA GLU A 325 -4.54 23.19 -7.45
C GLU A 325 -4.76 24.29 -8.51
N ARG A 326 -3.89 24.35 -9.52
CA ARG A 326 -3.95 25.38 -10.58
C ARG A 326 -5.02 25.06 -11.63
N GLU A 327 -5.11 23.81 -12.07
CA GLU A 327 -5.86 23.44 -13.27
C GLU A 327 -7.26 22.88 -12.95
N ILE A 328 -7.43 22.20 -11.82
CA ILE A 328 -8.66 21.44 -11.50
C ILE A 328 -9.48 22.13 -10.42
N LYS A 329 -8.84 22.58 -9.36
CA LYS A 329 -9.53 23.20 -8.22
C LYS A 329 -10.44 24.39 -8.59
N PRO A 330 -10.01 25.33 -9.47
CA PRO A 330 -10.87 26.47 -9.84
C PRO A 330 -12.15 26.07 -10.57
N LEU A 331 -12.16 24.88 -11.18
CA LEU A 331 -13.30 24.35 -11.94
C LEU A 331 -14.24 23.49 -11.07
N ASP A 332 -13.81 23.10 -9.88
CA ASP A 332 -14.55 22.22 -8.96
C ASP A 332 -14.99 20.89 -9.61
N ILE A 333 -14.10 20.28 -10.42
CA ILE A 333 -14.36 19.06 -11.17
C ILE A 333 -13.57 17.85 -10.67
N GLY A 334 -12.96 17.97 -9.50
CA GLY A 334 -12.22 16.87 -8.87
C GLY A 334 -11.78 17.23 -7.45
N ARG A 335 -11.50 16.19 -6.67
CA ARG A 335 -10.95 16.30 -5.32
C ARG A 335 -9.80 15.31 -5.12
N TRP A 336 -8.94 15.58 -4.16
CA TRP A 336 -7.80 14.72 -3.82
C TRP A 336 -7.40 14.92 -2.36
N HIS A 337 -6.66 13.93 -1.83
CA HIS A 337 -5.97 14.08 -0.57
C HIS A 337 -4.54 14.59 -0.79
N THR A 338 -4.03 15.38 0.14
CA THR A 338 -2.63 15.85 0.13
C THR A 338 -1.81 14.94 1.02
N PRO A 339 -1.07 13.95 0.47
CA PRO A 339 -0.32 13.00 1.26
C PRO A 339 0.90 13.66 1.90
N LYS A 340 1.24 13.25 3.13
CA LYS A 340 2.47 13.66 3.83
C LYS A 340 3.60 12.64 3.71
N GLY A 341 3.36 11.56 2.98
CA GLY A 341 4.27 10.46 2.77
C GLY A 341 3.71 9.43 1.77
N GLY A 342 4.42 8.33 1.60
CA GLY A 342 3.98 7.24 0.71
C GLY A 342 4.39 7.44 -0.75
N TYR A 343 3.59 6.90 -1.68
CA TYR A 343 3.97 6.76 -3.10
C TYR A 343 2.90 7.21 -4.09
N PHE A 344 1.72 7.66 -3.62
CA PHE A 344 0.56 7.91 -4.46
C PHE A 344 -0.19 9.18 -4.08
N VAL A 345 -0.88 9.74 -5.08
CA VAL A 345 -1.94 10.72 -4.88
C VAL A 345 -3.24 10.09 -5.39
N SER A 346 -4.26 10.03 -4.55
CA SER A 346 -5.60 9.61 -4.93
C SER A 346 -6.37 10.82 -5.44
N PHE A 347 -6.87 10.70 -6.65
CA PHE A 347 -7.66 11.74 -7.29
C PHE A 347 -9.05 11.21 -7.60
N PHE A 348 -10.07 12.00 -7.29
CA PHE A 348 -11.45 11.68 -7.60
C PHE A 348 -12.00 12.70 -8.59
N THR A 349 -12.43 12.23 -9.73
CA THR A 349 -13.19 13.02 -10.71
C THR A 349 -14.61 13.26 -10.20
N ILE A 350 -15.40 14.07 -10.90
CA ILE A 350 -16.86 13.99 -10.73
C ILE A 350 -17.32 12.56 -11.08
N PRO A 351 -18.35 12.02 -10.39
CA PRO A 351 -18.82 10.64 -10.63
C PRO A 351 -19.07 10.33 -12.11
N GLY A 352 -18.68 9.14 -12.55
CA GLY A 352 -18.84 8.68 -13.94
C GLY A 352 -17.77 9.16 -14.92
N CYS A 353 -16.66 9.76 -14.46
CA CYS A 353 -15.64 10.32 -15.36
C CYS A 353 -14.26 9.63 -15.28
N ALA A 354 -14.01 8.71 -14.30
CA ALA A 354 -12.69 8.13 -14.14
C ALA A 354 -12.28 7.25 -15.33
N LYS A 355 -13.16 6.36 -15.80
CA LYS A 355 -12.88 5.52 -16.98
C LYS A 355 -12.63 6.35 -18.22
N ARG A 356 -13.46 7.39 -18.44
CA ARG A 356 -13.29 8.28 -19.59
C ARG A 356 -11.97 9.05 -19.51
N THR A 357 -11.63 9.63 -18.36
CA THR A 357 -10.34 10.30 -18.13
C THR A 357 -9.16 9.37 -18.40
N ASN A 358 -9.22 8.14 -17.86
CA ASN A 358 -8.17 7.14 -18.06
C ASN A 358 -8.00 6.73 -19.53
N GLN A 359 -9.11 6.59 -20.27
CA GLN A 359 -9.11 6.32 -21.70
C GLN A 359 -8.45 7.46 -22.48
N LEU A 360 -8.86 8.70 -22.23
CA LEU A 360 -8.31 9.90 -22.88
C LEU A 360 -6.81 10.02 -22.61
N ALA A 361 -6.38 9.84 -21.36
CA ALA A 361 -4.97 9.88 -20.98
C ALA A 361 -4.15 8.83 -21.76
N LYS A 362 -4.64 7.60 -21.85
CA LYS A 362 -4.01 6.52 -22.63
C LYS A 362 -3.91 6.85 -24.12
N GLU A 363 -4.97 7.39 -24.71
CA GLU A 363 -4.99 7.81 -26.13
C GLU A 363 -4.02 8.97 -26.41
N ALA A 364 -3.80 9.85 -25.41
CA ALA A 364 -2.82 10.93 -25.47
C ALA A 364 -1.40 10.49 -25.07
N GLY A 365 -1.17 9.17 -24.84
CA GLY A 365 0.13 8.61 -24.58
C GLY A 365 0.58 8.64 -23.10
N VAL A 366 -0.34 8.84 -22.17
CA VAL A 366 -0.08 8.76 -20.71
C VAL A 366 -0.73 7.51 -20.15
N VAL A 367 0.09 6.53 -19.73
CA VAL A 367 -0.36 5.29 -19.11
C VAL A 367 -0.53 5.49 -17.61
N MET A 368 -1.71 5.18 -17.10
CA MET A 368 -2.05 5.18 -15.68
C MET A 368 -2.52 3.80 -15.22
N THR A 369 -2.66 3.59 -13.92
CA THR A 369 -3.40 2.44 -13.39
C THR A 369 -4.84 2.50 -13.93
N ALA A 370 -5.38 1.35 -14.32
CA ALA A 370 -6.73 1.28 -14.84
C ALA A 370 -7.75 1.83 -13.83
N ALA A 371 -8.72 2.61 -14.29
CA ALA A 371 -9.84 3.07 -13.46
C ALA A 371 -10.57 1.85 -12.86
N GLY A 372 -10.95 1.94 -11.60
CA GLY A 372 -11.56 0.84 -10.84
C GLY A 372 -10.58 -0.13 -10.19
N ALA A 373 -9.29 -0.17 -10.59
CA ALA A 373 -8.31 -1.11 -10.04
C ALA A 373 -8.13 -0.97 -8.51
N THR A 374 -8.42 0.18 -7.95
CA THR A 374 -8.34 0.48 -6.52
C THR A 374 -9.55 -0.01 -5.71
N TYR A 375 -10.45 -0.76 -6.35
CA TYR A 375 -11.64 -1.35 -5.75
C TYR A 375 -11.70 -2.86 -5.96
N PRO A 376 -12.38 -3.60 -5.07
CA PRO A 376 -12.67 -5.02 -5.26
C PRO A 376 -13.29 -5.30 -6.63
N TYR A 377 -12.86 -6.39 -7.27
CA TYR A 377 -13.31 -6.82 -8.60
C TYR A 377 -13.01 -5.82 -9.73
N GLY A 378 -12.27 -4.75 -9.46
CA GLY A 378 -12.02 -3.68 -10.44
C GLY A 378 -13.22 -2.76 -10.67
N ILE A 379 -14.17 -2.70 -9.74
CA ILE A 379 -15.42 -1.96 -9.86
C ILE A 379 -15.44 -0.82 -8.84
N ASP A 380 -15.19 0.40 -9.32
CA ASP A 380 -15.47 1.63 -8.57
C ASP A 380 -16.96 1.96 -8.74
N PRO A 381 -17.76 1.97 -7.66
CA PRO A 381 -19.21 2.22 -7.75
C PRO A 381 -19.56 3.59 -8.34
N GLU A 382 -18.71 4.59 -8.11
CA GLU A 382 -18.93 5.96 -8.57
C GLU A 382 -18.20 6.26 -9.88
N ASP A 383 -17.32 5.37 -10.36
CA ASP A 383 -16.43 5.63 -11.49
C ASP A 383 -15.73 6.99 -11.36
N SER A 384 -15.10 7.22 -10.22
CA SER A 384 -14.54 8.52 -9.84
C SER A 384 -13.05 8.47 -9.49
N ASN A 385 -12.51 7.33 -8.98
CA ASN A 385 -11.16 7.25 -8.45
C ASN A 385 -10.10 6.93 -9.50
N LEU A 386 -9.01 7.70 -9.44
CA LEU A 386 -7.79 7.52 -10.24
C LEU A 386 -6.56 7.61 -9.34
N ARG A 387 -5.64 6.66 -9.48
CA ARG A 387 -4.37 6.63 -8.76
C ARG A 387 -3.26 7.26 -9.58
N ILE A 388 -2.66 8.34 -9.09
CA ILE A 388 -1.49 9.01 -9.66
C ILE A 388 -0.23 8.50 -8.95
N ALA A 389 0.76 8.01 -9.72
CA ALA A 389 2.02 7.50 -9.22
C ALA A 389 3.21 8.35 -9.72
N PRO A 390 3.59 9.43 -9.00
CA PRO A 390 4.61 10.37 -9.47
C PRO A 390 6.05 9.90 -9.27
N SER A 391 6.28 8.85 -8.50
CA SER A 391 7.61 8.47 -8.00
C SER A 391 8.61 8.09 -9.10
N TYR A 392 8.16 7.42 -10.16
CA TYR A 392 9.03 6.82 -11.17
C TYR A 392 9.47 7.79 -12.28
N PRO A 393 8.59 8.55 -12.97
CA PRO A 393 9.00 9.37 -14.11
C PRO A 393 9.99 10.48 -13.71
N PRO A 394 10.90 10.88 -14.61
CA PRO A 394 11.67 12.11 -14.45
C PRO A 394 10.75 13.34 -14.28
N VAL A 395 11.28 14.41 -13.68
CA VAL A 395 10.50 15.62 -13.37
C VAL A 395 9.84 16.22 -14.61
N GLU A 396 10.54 16.33 -15.71
CA GLU A 396 10.01 16.97 -16.93
C GLU A 396 8.92 16.09 -17.59
N GLU A 397 9.11 14.77 -17.58
CA GLU A 397 8.06 13.84 -18.03
C GLU A 397 6.84 13.89 -17.14
N LEU A 398 7.02 14.03 -15.81
CA LEU A 398 5.92 14.15 -14.86
C LEU A 398 5.10 15.43 -15.10
N LYS A 399 5.75 16.57 -15.35
CA LYS A 399 5.07 17.83 -15.69
C LYS A 399 4.22 17.68 -16.94
N GLU A 400 4.78 17.07 -17.98
CA GLU A 400 4.08 16.84 -19.23
C GLU A 400 2.87 15.88 -19.03
N ALA A 401 3.08 14.81 -18.28
CA ALA A 401 2.03 13.85 -17.96
C ALA A 401 0.90 14.48 -17.13
N MET A 402 1.22 15.35 -16.18
CA MET A 402 0.22 16.08 -15.38
C MET A 402 -0.55 17.11 -16.21
N SER A 403 0.11 17.79 -17.15
CA SER A 403 -0.57 18.66 -18.11
C SER A 403 -1.63 17.89 -18.90
N VAL A 404 -1.24 16.75 -19.49
CA VAL A 404 -2.17 15.87 -20.24
C VAL A 404 -3.29 15.35 -19.34
N PHE A 405 -2.95 14.91 -18.14
CA PHE A 405 -3.93 14.40 -17.16
C PHE A 405 -5.00 15.44 -16.86
N CYS A 406 -4.61 16.66 -16.51
CA CYS A 406 -5.54 17.73 -16.20
C CYS A 406 -6.44 18.07 -17.40
N THR A 407 -5.88 18.11 -18.61
CA THR A 407 -6.67 18.29 -19.85
C THR A 407 -7.70 17.17 -20.04
N CYS A 408 -7.32 15.91 -19.78
CA CYS A 408 -8.24 14.78 -19.88
C CYS A 408 -9.37 14.84 -18.84
N VAL A 409 -9.06 15.27 -17.60
CA VAL A 409 -10.08 15.48 -16.55
C VAL A 409 -11.07 16.57 -16.98
N LYS A 410 -10.58 17.72 -17.47
CA LYS A 410 -11.42 18.81 -17.97
C LYS A 410 -12.33 18.34 -19.11
N LEU A 411 -11.78 17.60 -20.07
CA LEU A 411 -12.55 17.11 -21.21
C LEU A 411 -13.62 16.11 -20.79
N ALA A 412 -13.27 15.11 -19.96
CA ALA A 412 -14.24 14.13 -19.48
C ALA A 412 -15.38 14.78 -18.68
N ALA A 413 -15.05 15.75 -17.82
CA ALA A 413 -16.04 16.50 -17.06
C ALA A 413 -16.96 17.34 -17.97
N ALA A 414 -16.40 18.03 -18.99
CA ALA A 414 -17.17 18.82 -19.94
C ALA A 414 -18.11 17.95 -20.79
N GLU A 415 -17.62 16.81 -21.31
CA GLU A 415 -18.45 15.85 -22.05
C GLU A 415 -19.66 15.40 -21.22
N LYS A 416 -19.43 15.05 -19.94
CA LYS A 416 -20.50 14.61 -19.05
C LYS A 416 -21.50 15.70 -18.72
N LEU A 417 -21.04 16.86 -18.23
CA LEU A 417 -21.91 17.95 -17.78
C LEU A 417 -22.74 18.54 -18.94
N LEU A 418 -22.29 18.43 -20.18
CA LEU A 418 -23.06 18.85 -21.35
C LEU A 418 -24.03 17.79 -21.86
N ALA A 419 -23.77 16.51 -21.59
CA ALA A 419 -24.69 15.43 -21.92
C ALA A 419 -25.91 15.37 -20.97
N GLU A 420 -25.78 15.94 -19.77
CA GLU A 420 -26.85 16.01 -18.75
C GLU A 420 -27.77 17.25 -18.92
N LYS A 421 -27.45 18.16 -19.87
CA LYS A 421 -28.28 19.33 -20.26
C LYS A 421 -29.20 18.99 -21.41
#